data_594fcb4657b4eb388b28827fe10af55c
#
_entry.id   594fcb4657b4eb388b28827fe10af55c
#
_cell.length_a   1.000
_cell.length_b   1.000
_cell.length_c   1.000
_cell.angle_alpha   90.00
_cell.angle_beta   90.00
_cell.angle_gamma   90.00
#
_symmetry.space_group_name_H-M   'P 1'
#
loop_
_entity.id
_entity.type
_entity.pdbx_description
1 polymer ?
#
loop_
_entity_poly.entity_id
_entity_poly.type
_entity_poly.pdbx_seq_one_letter_code
_entity_poly.pdbx_strand_id
1 'polypeptide(L)'
;MKCHLWSADLPAGAVEECGPYVSCAAPEFALLQLAPFVPYIHLCMLLHEVCGGFAACELPDAVRDELQALVGKGWHGSEGWCPVLDGAGRLTDLWQRPACVEVGSVARFAERNASARGGARLLRATQDCFGCARSPFEVCAALQYGLSRMRGGEGRHVRLDGRIDLSRSGRILADQSVCYADLLAESRDGSKQLVIECQSRLIHSTAERQLLDFDRQVALQAMGYEYIPLTYAQLKSDERHREMAELVGMLLGHLEGVPVGCRASGARPLDPVRYAARVAARLAGELRVRAPALAVEPRRPPLELGGALGGWASHICLRPPFGASCRNGARRVNGNGGDS
;
A
#
# COMPACT_ATOMS: atom_id res chain seq x y z
N MET A 1 -12.35 -24.28 -9.87
CA MET A 1 -12.94 -22.95 -9.55
C MET A 1 -14.04 -23.16 -8.56
N LYS A 2 -13.97 -22.53 -7.38
CA LYS A 2 -15.14 -22.43 -6.52
C LYS A 2 -15.87 -21.17 -6.96
N CYS A 3 -17.04 -21.33 -7.57
CA CYS A 3 -17.91 -20.21 -7.87
C CYS A 3 -18.69 -19.87 -6.60
N HIS A 4 -18.65 -18.63 -6.16
CA HIS A 4 -19.53 -18.11 -5.13
C HIS A 4 -20.68 -17.40 -5.82
N LEU A 5 -21.88 -17.92 -5.64
CA LEU A 5 -23.09 -17.27 -6.14
C LEU A 5 -23.52 -16.21 -5.14
N TRP A 6 -23.64 -14.98 -5.57
CA TRP A 6 -24.31 -13.94 -4.80
C TRP A 6 -25.83 -14.12 -5.01
N SER A 7 -26.54 -14.52 -3.96
CA SER A 7 -27.94 -14.89 -4.05
C SER A 7 -28.93 -13.74 -3.75
N ALA A 8 -28.41 -12.58 -3.33
CA ALA A 8 -29.21 -11.38 -3.13
C ALA A 8 -29.03 -10.43 -4.33
N ASP A 9 -29.87 -9.38 -4.41
CA ASP A 9 -29.66 -8.30 -5.37
C ASP A 9 -28.28 -7.68 -5.19
N LEU A 10 -27.61 -7.39 -6.30
CA LEU A 10 -26.32 -6.74 -6.26
C LEU A 10 -26.45 -5.34 -5.67
N PRO A 11 -25.62 -4.95 -4.70
CA PRO A 11 -25.62 -3.58 -4.21
C PRO A 11 -25.37 -2.58 -5.33
N ALA A 12 -25.97 -1.40 -5.21
CA ALA A 12 -25.72 -0.30 -6.16
C ALA A 12 -24.21 0.04 -6.18
N GLY A 13 -23.60 0.06 -7.36
CA GLY A 13 -22.17 0.27 -7.54
C GLY A 13 -21.31 -0.97 -7.25
N ALA A 14 -21.91 -2.17 -7.21
CA ALA A 14 -21.17 -3.41 -6.98
C ALA A 14 -20.33 -3.86 -8.19
N VAL A 15 -20.68 -3.38 -9.38
CA VAL A 15 -20.09 -3.81 -10.65
C VAL A 15 -19.72 -2.59 -11.48
N GLU A 16 -18.56 -2.64 -12.10
CA GLU A 16 -18.04 -1.63 -13.02
C GLU A 16 -17.84 -2.25 -14.40
N GLU A 17 -18.12 -1.49 -15.46
CA GLU A 17 -17.80 -1.89 -16.82
C GLU A 17 -16.32 -1.68 -17.10
N CYS A 18 -15.59 -2.76 -17.36
CA CYS A 18 -14.15 -2.75 -17.63
C CYS A 18 -13.83 -2.80 -19.14
N GLY A 19 -14.84 -2.95 -19.97
CA GLY A 19 -14.72 -3.02 -21.42
C GLY A 19 -16.05 -3.39 -22.08
N PRO A 20 -16.12 -3.47 -23.41
CA PRO A 20 -17.39 -3.62 -24.15
C PRO A 20 -18.19 -4.88 -23.79
N TYR A 21 -17.58 -5.87 -23.15
CA TYR A 21 -18.24 -7.14 -22.80
C TYR A 21 -17.75 -7.69 -21.47
N VAL A 22 -17.05 -6.86 -20.67
CA VAL A 22 -16.44 -7.30 -19.41
C VAL A 22 -16.88 -6.37 -18.31
N SER A 23 -17.52 -6.94 -17.29
CA SER A 23 -17.83 -6.27 -16.04
C SER A 23 -17.04 -6.91 -14.90
N CYS A 24 -16.50 -6.10 -14.02
CA CYS A 24 -15.74 -6.53 -12.86
C CYS A 24 -16.45 -6.09 -11.56
N ALA A 25 -16.19 -6.81 -10.49
CA ALA A 25 -16.60 -6.34 -9.17
C ALA A 25 -15.87 -5.02 -8.86
N ALA A 26 -16.62 -4.00 -8.43
CA ALA A 26 -16.03 -2.77 -7.92
C ALA A 26 -15.14 -3.08 -6.70
N PRO A 27 -14.04 -2.33 -6.46
CA PRO A 27 -13.14 -2.56 -5.33
C PRO A 27 -13.86 -2.63 -3.99
N GLU A 28 -14.85 -1.77 -3.75
CA GLU A 28 -15.67 -1.75 -2.53
C GLU A 28 -16.45 -3.04 -2.35
N PHE A 29 -17.02 -3.55 -3.44
CA PHE A 29 -17.79 -4.79 -3.40
C PHE A 29 -16.88 -6.01 -3.23
N ALA A 30 -15.72 -6.03 -3.85
CA ALA A 30 -14.72 -7.06 -3.64
C ALA A 30 -14.26 -7.12 -2.17
N LEU A 31 -14.02 -5.96 -1.54
CA LEU A 31 -13.70 -5.86 -0.11
C LEU A 31 -14.87 -6.36 0.77
N LEU A 32 -16.12 -6.01 0.43
CA LEU A 32 -17.30 -6.50 1.14
C LEU A 32 -17.40 -8.03 1.08
N GLN A 33 -17.19 -8.61 -0.09
CA GLN A 33 -17.21 -10.07 -0.29
C GLN A 33 -16.10 -10.77 0.50
N LEU A 34 -14.90 -10.18 0.60
CA LEU A 34 -13.77 -10.73 1.34
C LEU A 34 -13.91 -10.56 2.86
N ALA A 35 -14.57 -9.51 3.32
CA ALA A 35 -14.65 -9.15 4.72
C ALA A 35 -15.06 -10.29 5.67
N PRO A 36 -16.01 -11.20 5.35
CA PRO A 36 -16.38 -12.29 6.24
C PRO A 36 -15.34 -13.42 6.32
N PHE A 37 -14.43 -13.52 5.36
CA PHE A 37 -13.59 -14.71 5.18
C PHE A 37 -12.12 -14.50 5.56
N VAL A 38 -11.65 -13.24 5.58
CA VAL A 38 -10.26 -12.93 5.92
C VAL A 38 -10.13 -12.49 7.38
N PRO A 39 -8.98 -12.73 8.07
CA PRO A 39 -8.71 -12.14 9.37
C PRO A 39 -8.84 -10.61 9.34
N TYR A 40 -9.25 -9.99 10.45
CA TYR A 40 -9.52 -8.55 10.49
C TYR A 40 -8.30 -7.70 10.07
N ILE A 41 -7.13 -8.02 10.58
CA ILE A 41 -5.90 -7.31 10.24
C ILE A 41 -5.60 -7.43 8.73
N HIS A 42 -5.85 -8.60 8.13
CA HIS A 42 -5.70 -8.77 6.68
C HIS A 42 -6.72 -7.94 5.89
N LEU A 43 -7.95 -7.78 6.39
CA LEU A 43 -8.92 -6.88 5.77
C LEU A 43 -8.44 -5.42 5.84
N CYS A 44 -7.90 -4.97 6.97
CA CYS A 44 -7.30 -3.64 7.09
C CYS A 44 -6.12 -3.46 6.12
N MET A 45 -5.24 -4.47 5.98
CA MET A 45 -4.13 -4.42 5.04
C MET A 45 -4.61 -4.34 3.59
N LEU A 46 -5.59 -5.16 3.19
CA LEU A 46 -6.20 -5.11 1.86
C LEU A 46 -6.85 -3.75 1.58
N LEU A 47 -7.53 -3.19 2.57
CA LEU A 47 -8.11 -1.86 2.46
C LEU A 47 -7.06 -0.79 2.22
N HIS A 48 -5.95 -0.80 2.99
CA HIS A 48 -4.85 0.12 2.78
C HIS A 48 -4.16 -0.07 1.41
N GLU A 49 -4.05 -1.31 0.94
CA GLU A 49 -3.51 -1.58 -0.39
C GLU A 49 -4.43 -1.03 -1.48
N VAL A 50 -5.73 -1.30 -1.42
CA VAL A 50 -6.72 -0.85 -2.41
C VAL A 50 -6.87 0.67 -2.42
N CYS A 51 -6.83 1.32 -1.25
CA CYS A 51 -6.91 2.77 -1.08
C CYS A 51 -5.54 3.46 -1.14
N GLY A 52 -4.44 2.71 -1.20
CA GLY A 52 -3.07 3.22 -1.18
C GLY A 52 -2.43 3.34 -2.56
N GLY A 53 -1.19 3.81 -2.56
CA GLY A 53 -0.36 4.03 -3.74
C GLY A 53 0.52 2.85 -4.13
N PHE A 54 0.20 1.63 -3.69
CA PHE A 54 1.00 0.44 -3.97
C PHE A 54 0.12 -0.78 -4.29
N ALA A 55 0.75 -1.82 -4.82
CA ALA A 55 0.21 -3.17 -4.90
C ALA A 55 1.30 -4.19 -4.61
N ALA A 56 0.94 -5.29 -3.93
CA ALA A 56 1.81 -6.42 -3.71
C ALA A 56 1.30 -7.60 -4.56
N CYS A 57 2.03 -7.93 -5.62
CA CYS A 57 1.63 -8.94 -6.59
C CYS A 57 2.80 -9.88 -6.89
N GLU A 58 2.64 -11.14 -6.52
CA GLU A 58 3.57 -12.19 -6.91
C GLU A 58 3.35 -12.54 -8.40
N LEU A 59 4.39 -12.31 -9.21
CA LEU A 59 4.35 -12.60 -10.63
C LEU A 59 4.76 -14.06 -10.89
N PRO A 60 4.10 -14.76 -11.83
CA PRO A 60 4.62 -16.03 -12.37
C PRO A 60 6.03 -15.83 -12.96
N ASP A 61 6.92 -16.81 -12.79
CA ASP A 61 8.32 -16.70 -13.20
C ASP A 61 8.49 -16.26 -14.66
N ALA A 62 7.73 -16.86 -15.59
CA ALA A 62 7.78 -16.49 -17.01
C ALA A 62 7.43 -15.00 -17.25
N VAL A 63 6.43 -14.47 -16.55
CA VAL A 63 6.04 -13.05 -16.65
C VAL A 63 7.09 -12.16 -16.01
N ARG A 64 7.66 -12.58 -14.89
CA ARG A 64 8.75 -11.88 -14.20
C ARG A 64 9.97 -11.73 -15.10
N ASP A 65 10.38 -12.80 -15.80
CA ASP A 65 11.54 -12.79 -16.69
C ASP A 65 11.33 -11.85 -17.87
N GLU A 66 10.15 -11.88 -18.50
CA GLU A 66 9.79 -10.96 -19.59
C GLU A 66 9.80 -9.49 -19.13
N LEU A 67 9.18 -9.19 -17.99
CA LEU A 67 9.15 -7.84 -17.44
C LEU A 67 10.54 -7.36 -17.02
N GLN A 68 11.37 -8.26 -16.46
CA GLN A 68 12.75 -7.94 -16.11
C GLN A 68 13.57 -7.57 -17.35
N ALA A 69 13.36 -8.29 -18.47
CA ALA A 69 14.01 -7.95 -19.74
C ALA A 69 13.55 -6.59 -20.28
N LEU A 70 12.28 -6.22 -20.10
CA LEU A 70 11.76 -4.88 -20.46
C LEU A 70 12.37 -3.78 -19.58
N VAL A 71 12.47 -4.00 -18.26
CA VAL A 71 13.16 -3.08 -17.34
C VAL A 71 14.60 -2.85 -17.77
N GLY A 72 15.32 -3.91 -18.16
CA GLY A 72 16.69 -3.82 -18.69
C GLY A 72 16.81 -3.00 -19.99
N LYS A 73 15.70 -2.85 -20.73
CA LYS A 73 15.58 -1.99 -21.91
C LYS A 73 15.07 -0.57 -21.62
N GLY A 74 14.94 -0.22 -20.34
CA GLY A 74 14.50 1.13 -19.91
C GLY A 74 12.99 1.28 -19.73
N TRP A 75 12.22 0.18 -19.68
CA TRP A 75 10.81 0.28 -19.32
C TRP A 75 10.65 0.53 -17.82
N HIS A 76 9.86 1.55 -17.47
CA HIS A 76 9.65 1.98 -16.08
C HIS A 76 8.20 1.85 -15.62
N GLY A 77 7.35 1.20 -16.42
CA GLY A 77 5.93 1.03 -16.11
C GLY A 77 5.01 1.64 -17.18
N SER A 78 3.72 1.50 -16.97
CA SER A 78 2.68 2.07 -17.84
C SER A 78 1.42 2.41 -17.04
N GLU A 79 0.62 3.35 -17.52
CA GLU A 79 -0.68 3.73 -16.93
C GLU A 79 -0.63 4.04 -15.42
N GLY A 80 0.49 4.61 -14.94
CA GLY A 80 0.70 4.91 -13.52
C GLY A 80 1.17 3.73 -12.66
N TRP A 81 1.33 2.54 -13.24
CA TRP A 81 1.95 1.40 -12.58
C TRP A 81 3.44 1.39 -12.84
N CYS A 82 4.23 1.41 -11.78
CA CYS A 82 5.68 1.39 -11.82
C CYS A 82 6.20 0.23 -10.96
N PRO A 83 7.04 -0.66 -11.49
CA PRO A 83 7.64 -1.71 -10.68
C PRO A 83 8.62 -1.11 -9.66
N VAL A 84 8.65 -1.68 -8.47
CA VAL A 84 9.70 -1.38 -7.48
C VAL A 84 10.84 -2.36 -7.69
N LEU A 85 12.04 -1.82 -7.91
CA LEU A 85 13.25 -2.61 -8.11
C LEU A 85 14.05 -2.70 -6.81
N ASP A 86 14.74 -3.83 -6.61
CA ASP A 86 15.71 -3.96 -5.53
C ASP A 86 17.01 -3.20 -5.86
N GLY A 87 17.94 -3.16 -4.91
CA GLY A 87 19.22 -2.48 -5.09
C GLY A 87 20.13 -3.06 -6.20
N ALA A 88 19.80 -4.22 -6.74
CA ALA A 88 20.47 -4.81 -7.90
C ALA A 88 19.69 -4.58 -9.22
N GLY A 89 18.62 -3.77 -9.20
CA GLY A 89 17.79 -3.50 -10.37
C GLY A 89 16.84 -4.65 -10.75
N ARG A 90 16.58 -5.58 -9.84
CA ARG A 90 15.67 -6.71 -10.08
C ARG A 90 14.26 -6.36 -9.63
N LEU A 91 13.28 -6.88 -10.36
CA LEU A 91 11.87 -6.77 -10.02
C LEU A 91 11.58 -7.39 -8.65
N THR A 92 10.88 -6.64 -7.81
CA THR A 92 10.26 -7.14 -6.58
C THR A 92 8.80 -7.50 -6.84
N ASP A 93 8.09 -7.97 -5.80
CA ASP A 93 6.62 -8.17 -5.86
C ASP A 93 5.84 -6.89 -5.54
N LEU A 94 6.53 -5.76 -5.39
CA LEU A 94 5.93 -4.48 -5.04
C LEU A 94 5.84 -3.57 -6.27
N TRP A 95 4.70 -2.89 -6.39
CA TRP A 95 4.39 -1.95 -7.44
C TRP A 95 3.92 -0.63 -6.84
N GLN A 96 4.33 0.47 -7.43
CA GLN A 96 3.71 1.78 -7.20
C GLN A 96 2.59 1.97 -8.20
N ARG A 97 1.43 2.44 -7.75
CA ARG A 97 0.26 2.70 -8.60
C ARG A 97 -0.65 3.76 -7.97
N PRO A 98 -1.56 4.37 -8.73
CA PRO A 98 -2.64 5.17 -8.15
C PRO A 98 -3.55 4.33 -7.26
N ALA A 99 -4.18 4.94 -6.25
CA ALA A 99 -5.23 4.28 -5.47
C ALA A 99 -6.36 3.79 -6.38
N CYS A 100 -6.90 2.61 -6.10
CA CYS A 100 -8.06 2.08 -6.85
C CYS A 100 -9.34 2.82 -6.47
N VAL A 101 -9.47 3.20 -5.21
CA VAL A 101 -10.64 3.85 -4.63
C VAL A 101 -10.25 4.66 -3.41
N GLU A 102 -11.00 5.70 -3.10
CA GLU A 102 -10.85 6.47 -1.87
C GLU A 102 -11.49 5.74 -0.68
N VAL A 103 -10.86 5.80 0.50
CA VAL A 103 -11.39 5.19 1.73
C VAL A 103 -12.79 5.68 2.07
N GLY A 104 -13.09 6.97 1.79
CA GLY A 104 -14.42 7.53 1.98
C GLY A 104 -15.50 6.89 1.10
N SER A 105 -15.16 6.45 -0.11
CA SER A 105 -16.07 5.71 -0.98
C SER A 105 -16.35 4.32 -0.42
N VAL A 106 -15.31 3.62 0.05
CA VAL A 106 -15.46 2.32 0.72
C VAL A 106 -16.34 2.45 1.99
N ALA A 107 -16.12 3.50 2.79
CA ALA A 107 -16.91 3.74 4.00
C ALA A 107 -18.40 3.94 3.65
N ARG A 108 -18.72 4.83 2.70
CA ARG A 108 -20.09 5.06 2.25
C ARG A 108 -20.75 3.80 1.67
N PHE A 109 -19.97 2.99 0.93
CA PHE A 109 -20.46 1.71 0.41
C PHE A 109 -20.78 0.72 1.54
N ALA A 110 -19.86 0.60 2.52
CA ALA A 110 -20.03 -0.28 3.68
C ALA A 110 -21.20 0.15 4.58
N GLU A 111 -21.44 1.46 4.76
CA GLU A 111 -22.59 2.01 5.49
C GLU A 111 -23.90 1.60 4.83
N ARG A 112 -24.06 1.79 3.51
CA ARG A 112 -25.25 1.39 2.77
C ARG A 112 -25.51 -0.11 2.81
N ASN A 113 -24.46 -0.91 3.03
CA ASN A 113 -24.51 -2.36 3.05
C ASN A 113 -24.19 -2.93 4.44
N ALA A 114 -24.43 -2.20 5.52
CA ALA A 114 -24.06 -2.60 6.88
C ALA A 114 -24.76 -3.89 7.34
N SER A 115 -25.98 -4.16 6.85
CA SER A 115 -26.73 -5.39 7.11
C SER A 115 -26.27 -6.61 6.29
N ALA A 116 -25.51 -6.39 5.21
CA ALA A 116 -24.94 -7.46 4.42
C ALA A 116 -23.83 -8.18 5.20
N ARG A 117 -23.63 -9.47 4.90
CA ARG A 117 -22.56 -10.27 5.51
C ARG A 117 -21.20 -9.62 5.23
N GLY A 118 -20.52 -9.17 6.29
CA GLY A 118 -19.23 -8.47 6.21
C GLY A 118 -19.33 -6.95 6.23
N GLY A 119 -20.52 -6.34 6.02
CA GLY A 119 -20.68 -4.89 5.92
C GLY A 119 -20.24 -4.13 7.15
N ALA A 120 -20.72 -4.50 8.33
CA ALA A 120 -20.32 -3.88 9.60
C ALA A 120 -18.80 -4.06 9.88
N ARG A 121 -18.22 -5.18 9.41
CA ARG A 121 -16.79 -5.45 9.57
C ARG A 121 -15.95 -4.59 8.62
N LEU A 122 -16.39 -4.42 7.37
CA LEU A 122 -15.76 -3.54 6.41
C LEU A 122 -15.85 -2.07 6.88
N LEU A 123 -17.01 -1.63 7.33
CA LEU A 123 -17.19 -0.28 7.88
C LEU A 123 -16.22 -0.03 9.05
N ARG A 124 -16.07 -0.98 9.95
CA ARG A 124 -15.08 -0.87 11.03
C ARG A 124 -13.65 -0.79 10.49
N ALA A 125 -13.31 -1.54 9.44
CA ALA A 125 -11.98 -1.48 8.84
C ALA A 125 -11.67 -0.11 8.22
N THR A 126 -12.67 0.60 7.68
CA THR A 126 -12.46 1.97 7.17
C THR A 126 -12.14 2.97 8.28
N GLN A 127 -12.62 2.74 9.51
CA GLN A 127 -12.27 3.55 10.67
C GLN A 127 -10.83 3.30 11.17
N ASP A 128 -10.27 2.14 10.86
CA ASP A 128 -8.89 1.76 11.14
C ASP A 128 -7.97 1.95 9.91
N CYS A 129 -8.38 2.78 8.94
CA CYS A 129 -7.56 3.20 7.81
C CYS A 129 -6.87 4.52 8.13
N PHE A 130 -5.56 4.50 8.24
CA PHE A 130 -4.75 5.62 8.76
C PHE A 130 -4.28 6.59 7.65
N GLY A 131 -4.72 6.42 6.42
CA GLY A 131 -4.34 7.25 5.27
C GLY A 131 -3.80 6.44 4.10
N CYS A 132 -3.16 7.14 3.16
CA CYS A 132 -2.62 6.55 1.95
C CYS A 132 -1.23 5.97 2.21
N ALA A 133 -1.08 4.64 2.18
CA ALA A 133 0.22 3.99 2.26
C ALA A 133 0.85 3.85 0.86
N ARG A 134 2.16 3.82 0.81
CA ARG A 134 2.96 3.55 -0.40
C ARG A 134 3.69 2.23 -0.36
N SER A 135 3.62 1.54 0.78
CA SER A 135 4.25 0.21 0.94
C SER A 135 3.53 -0.63 1.99
N PRO A 136 3.65 -1.97 1.92
CA PRO A 136 3.15 -2.86 2.96
C PRO A 136 3.80 -2.62 4.33
N PHE A 137 5.05 -2.13 4.36
CA PHE A 137 5.76 -1.84 5.59
C PHE A 137 5.13 -0.68 6.35
N GLU A 138 4.80 0.41 5.65
CA GLU A 138 4.07 1.54 6.22
C GLU A 138 2.72 1.11 6.80
N VAL A 139 1.97 0.25 6.08
CA VAL A 139 0.70 -0.31 6.60
C VAL A 139 0.93 -1.10 7.89
N CYS A 140 1.94 -1.97 7.93
CA CYS A 140 2.26 -2.73 9.14
C CYS A 140 2.61 -1.81 10.31
N ALA A 141 3.39 -0.76 10.08
CA ALA A 141 3.73 0.23 11.09
C ALA A 141 2.47 0.96 11.59
N ALA A 142 1.64 1.48 10.67
CA ALA A 142 0.40 2.17 11.02
C ALA A 142 -0.56 1.29 11.83
N LEU A 143 -0.74 0.03 11.44
CA LEU A 143 -1.60 -0.92 12.19
C LEU A 143 -1.02 -1.24 13.57
N GLN A 144 0.30 -1.41 13.71
CA GLN A 144 0.91 -1.72 15.00
C GLN A 144 0.85 -0.54 15.96
N TYR A 145 1.14 0.68 15.50
CA TYR A 145 1.08 1.86 16.36
C TYR A 145 -0.34 2.41 16.52
N GLY A 146 -1.18 2.36 15.49
CA GLY A 146 -2.48 3.04 15.46
C GLY A 146 -3.66 2.22 15.99
N LEU A 147 -3.71 0.92 15.71
CA LEU A 147 -4.83 0.12 16.22
C LEU A 147 -4.91 0.17 17.74
N SER A 148 -6.13 0.13 18.25
CA SER A 148 -6.35 0.05 19.70
C SER A 148 -5.65 -1.16 20.31
N ARG A 149 -5.27 -1.08 21.60
CA ARG A 149 -4.64 -2.18 22.35
C ARG A 149 -5.46 -3.46 22.32
N MET A 150 -6.78 -3.35 22.38
CA MET A 150 -7.69 -4.51 22.28
C MET A 150 -7.59 -5.22 20.93
N ARG A 151 -7.08 -4.57 19.90
CA ARG A 151 -6.87 -5.13 18.55
C ARG A 151 -5.41 -5.45 18.26
N GLY A 152 -4.54 -5.36 19.27
CA GLY A 152 -3.12 -5.70 19.17
C GLY A 152 -2.19 -4.58 18.74
N GLY A 153 -2.67 -3.32 18.69
CA GLY A 153 -1.85 -2.15 18.44
C GLY A 153 -1.51 -1.35 19.71
N GLU A 154 -0.81 -0.24 19.56
CA GLU A 154 -0.41 0.63 20.68
C GLU A 154 -1.43 1.74 21.01
N GLY A 155 -2.45 1.93 20.16
CA GLY A 155 -3.51 2.93 20.33
C GLY A 155 -3.00 4.36 20.24
N ARG A 156 -1.99 4.59 19.40
CA ARG A 156 -1.42 5.92 19.15
C ARG A 156 -2.23 6.63 18.07
N HIS A 157 -2.22 7.95 18.12
CA HIS A 157 -2.76 8.78 17.05
C HIS A 157 -1.73 8.83 15.93
N VAL A 158 -2.00 8.13 14.84
CA VAL A 158 -1.08 8.04 13.70
C VAL A 158 -1.79 8.33 12.39
N ARG A 159 -1.05 8.88 11.43
CA ARG A 159 -1.51 9.16 10.07
C ARG A 159 -0.42 8.80 9.07
N LEU A 160 -0.78 8.04 8.05
CA LEU A 160 0.07 7.73 6.90
C LEU A 160 0.13 8.91 5.93
N ASP A 161 1.23 9.01 5.20
CA ASP A 161 1.49 10.09 4.21
C ASP A 161 1.20 11.47 4.81
N GLY A 162 1.64 11.66 6.06
CA GLY A 162 1.38 12.86 6.84
C GLY A 162 2.01 14.10 6.22
N ARG A 163 1.19 14.98 5.61
CA ARG A 163 1.67 16.22 5.00
C ARG A 163 2.16 17.20 6.08
N ILE A 164 3.35 17.75 5.86
CA ILE A 164 4.00 18.76 6.70
C ILE A 164 4.37 19.93 5.80
N ASP A 165 3.76 21.10 6.04
CA ASP A 165 4.12 22.35 5.37
C ASP A 165 5.34 22.94 6.06
N LEU A 166 6.45 23.07 5.33
CA LEU A 166 7.71 23.54 5.90
C LEU A 166 7.69 25.06 6.18
N SER A 167 8.21 25.46 7.33
CA SER A 167 8.48 26.86 7.69
C SER A 167 9.48 27.49 6.71
N ARG A 168 9.67 28.80 6.78
CA ARG A 168 10.68 29.48 5.95
C ARG A 168 12.08 28.87 6.10
N SER A 169 12.51 28.60 7.32
CA SER A 169 13.80 27.97 7.60
C SER A 169 13.86 26.53 7.08
N GLY A 170 12.78 25.73 7.28
CA GLY A 170 12.68 24.38 6.76
C GLY A 170 12.77 24.31 5.24
N ARG A 171 12.16 25.28 4.53
CA ARG A 171 12.23 25.36 3.05
C ARG A 171 13.65 25.63 2.56
N ILE A 172 14.41 26.43 3.27
CA ILE A 172 15.82 26.71 2.94
C ILE A 172 16.67 25.45 3.14
N LEU A 173 16.44 24.73 4.24
CA LEU A 173 17.21 23.54 4.59
C LEU A 173 16.92 22.35 3.65
N ALA A 174 15.66 22.12 3.30
CA ALA A 174 15.23 20.96 2.53
C ALA A 174 15.03 21.24 1.03
N ASP A 175 15.22 22.48 0.57
CA ASP A 175 14.93 22.95 -0.81
C ASP A 175 13.55 22.53 -1.34
N GLN A 176 12.57 22.47 -0.44
CA GLN A 176 11.18 22.12 -0.75
C GLN A 176 10.21 22.84 0.18
N SER A 177 8.95 22.96 -0.22
CA SER A 177 7.92 23.65 0.58
C SER A 177 7.06 22.72 1.44
N VAL A 178 7.04 21.43 1.10
CA VAL A 178 6.20 20.42 1.74
C VAL A 178 7.00 19.13 1.83
N CYS A 179 6.92 18.44 2.96
CA CYS A 179 7.32 17.02 3.06
C CYS A 179 6.14 16.15 3.48
N TYR A 180 6.34 14.86 3.31
CA TYR A 180 5.39 13.83 3.72
C TYR A 180 6.12 12.85 4.62
N ALA A 181 5.56 12.60 5.81
CA ALA A 181 6.04 11.58 6.71
C ALA A 181 5.42 10.24 6.34
N ASP A 182 6.20 9.15 6.29
CA ASP A 182 5.63 7.82 6.09
C ASP A 182 4.57 7.54 7.16
N LEU A 183 4.87 7.89 8.41
CA LEU A 183 3.93 7.84 9.52
C LEU A 183 4.14 9.07 10.42
N LEU A 184 3.11 9.88 10.56
CA LEU A 184 3.08 10.99 11.50
C LEU A 184 2.30 10.59 12.75
N ALA A 185 2.96 10.58 13.91
CA ALA A 185 2.34 10.29 15.19
C ALA A 185 2.20 11.58 16.01
N GLU A 186 1.08 11.70 16.74
CA GLU A 186 0.76 12.88 17.53
C GLU A 186 0.47 12.50 18.99
N SER A 187 0.86 13.37 19.93
CA SER A 187 0.44 13.27 21.32
C SER A 187 -1.07 13.51 21.42
N ARG A 188 -1.70 13.04 22.51
CA ARG A 188 -3.15 13.20 22.71
C ARG A 188 -3.62 14.65 22.76
N ASP A 189 -2.78 15.55 23.24
CA ASP A 189 -3.03 16.98 23.34
C ASP A 189 -2.58 17.77 22.10
N GLY A 190 -2.01 17.05 21.09
CA GLY A 190 -1.49 17.66 19.87
C GLY A 190 -0.22 18.49 20.04
N SER A 191 0.36 18.54 21.26
CA SER A 191 1.52 19.39 21.56
C SER A 191 2.84 18.87 21.00
N LYS A 192 2.93 17.56 20.74
CA LYS A 192 4.12 16.90 20.21
C LYS A 192 3.78 16.09 18.97
N GLN A 193 4.67 16.17 18.00
CA GLN A 193 4.58 15.44 16.75
C GLN A 193 5.87 14.68 16.49
N LEU A 194 5.74 13.43 16.08
CA LEU A 194 6.84 12.52 15.79
C LEU A 194 6.70 12.00 14.37
N VAL A 195 7.75 12.18 13.57
CA VAL A 195 7.90 11.61 12.25
C VAL A 195 8.59 10.24 12.38
N ILE A 196 7.93 9.21 11.89
CA ILE A 196 8.47 7.85 11.82
C ILE A 196 8.68 7.50 10.35
N GLU A 197 9.91 7.28 9.93
CA GLU A 197 10.28 6.93 8.56
C GLU A 197 10.56 5.44 8.43
N CYS A 198 9.85 4.79 7.54
CA CYS A 198 9.94 3.35 7.29
C CYS A 198 11.13 3.01 6.39
N GLN A 199 12.27 2.67 6.99
CA GLN A 199 13.51 2.37 6.27
C GLN A 199 13.45 0.97 5.64
N SER A 200 13.19 0.91 4.33
CA SER A 200 13.22 -0.33 3.55
C SER A 200 14.62 -0.65 3.05
N ARG A 201 15.08 -1.89 3.31
CA ARG A 201 16.33 -2.39 2.73
C ARG A 201 16.25 -2.68 1.22
N LEU A 202 15.05 -2.72 0.67
CA LEU A 202 14.84 -3.04 -0.74
C LEU A 202 15.24 -1.90 -1.67
N ILE A 203 15.19 -0.66 -1.17
CA ILE A 203 15.52 0.53 -1.96
C ILE A 203 16.87 1.05 -1.47
N HIS A 204 17.96 0.69 -2.17
CA HIS A 204 19.24 1.35 -1.97
C HIS A 204 19.11 2.77 -2.54
N SER A 205 19.05 3.76 -1.65
CA SER A 205 19.11 5.16 -2.04
C SER A 205 20.51 5.48 -2.60
N THR A 206 20.55 6.22 -3.70
CA THR A 206 21.81 6.81 -4.16
C THR A 206 22.36 7.78 -3.10
N ALA A 207 23.66 8.06 -3.13
CA ALA A 207 24.27 9.03 -2.20
C ALA A 207 23.57 10.39 -2.22
N GLU A 208 23.11 10.83 -3.40
CA GLU A 208 22.32 12.06 -3.56
C GLU A 208 20.97 12.01 -2.83
N ARG A 209 20.24 10.89 -2.92
CA ARG A 209 18.99 10.70 -2.17
C ARG A 209 19.22 10.69 -0.67
N GLN A 210 20.29 10.08 -0.21
CA GLN A 210 20.65 10.08 1.22
C GLN A 210 20.90 11.50 1.73
N LEU A 211 21.55 12.36 0.95
CA LEU A 211 21.74 13.77 1.30
C LEU A 211 20.39 14.51 1.39
N LEU A 212 19.52 14.33 0.41
CA LEU A 212 18.18 14.95 0.43
C LEU A 212 17.33 14.48 1.62
N ASP A 213 17.43 13.20 1.99
CA ASP A 213 16.75 12.65 3.16
C ASP A 213 17.32 13.25 4.46
N PHE A 214 18.64 13.50 4.52
CA PHE A 214 19.30 14.19 5.63
C PHE A 214 18.83 15.65 5.76
N ASP A 215 18.81 16.38 4.65
CA ASP A 215 18.36 17.78 4.64
C ASP A 215 16.90 17.90 5.09
N ARG A 216 16.06 16.96 4.66
CA ARG A 216 14.66 16.86 5.11
C ARG A 216 14.55 16.60 6.61
N GLN A 217 15.36 15.66 7.13
CA GLN A 217 15.39 15.38 8.56
C GLN A 217 15.79 16.62 9.37
N VAL A 218 16.86 17.30 8.96
CA VAL A 218 17.33 18.53 9.64
C VAL A 218 16.25 19.61 9.61
N ALA A 219 15.55 19.78 8.47
CA ALA A 219 14.45 20.74 8.34
C ALA A 219 13.31 20.44 9.31
N LEU A 220 12.91 19.18 9.45
CA LEU A 220 11.86 18.76 10.38
C LEU A 220 12.27 18.96 11.83
N GLN A 221 13.50 18.60 12.20
CA GLN A 221 14.03 18.82 13.55
C GLN A 221 14.12 20.31 13.91
N ALA A 222 14.53 21.16 12.95
CA ALA A 222 14.55 22.62 13.13
C ALA A 222 13.15 23.23 13.35
N MET A 223 12.10 22.50 12.95
CA MET A 223 10.69 22.87 13.18
C MET A 223 10.12 22.29 14.48
N GLY A 224 10.90 21.53 15.24
CA GLY A 224 10.48 20.93 16.49
C GLY A 224 9.81 19.57 16.38
N TYR A 225 9.88 18.93 15.18
CA TYR A 225 9.45 17.55 15.05
C TYR A 225 10.49 16.60 15.65
N GLU A 226 10.02 15.65 16.44
CA GLU A 226 10.83 14.47 16.74
C GLU A 226 10.91 13.58 15.48
N TYR A 227 12.02 12.87 15.30
CA TYR A 227 12.24 12.06 14.12
C TYR A 227 12.91 10.72 14.49
N ILE A 228 12.33 9.61 14.04
CA ILE A 228 12.91 8.28 14.21
C ILE A 228 12.84 7.47 12.93
N PRO A 229 13.93 6.78 12.56
CA PRO A 229 13.87 5.75 11.54
C PRO A 229 13.34 4.45 12.14
N LEU A 230 12.45 3.77 11.43
CA LEU A 230 11.92 2.46 11.78
C LEU A 230 12.36 1.42 10.75
N THR A 231 12.96 0.32 11.20
CA THR A 231 13.33 -0.79 10.32
C THR A 231 12.32 -1.93 10.45
N TYR A 232 12.17 -2.71 9.37
CA TYR A 232 11.31 -3.88 9.39
C TYR A 232 11.72 -4.91 10.47
N ALA A 233 13.03 -5.03 10.76
CA ALA A 233 13.53 -5.91 11.82
C ALA A 233 13.06 -5.47 13.21
N GLN A 234 12.95 -4.17 13.47
CA GLN A 234 12.41 -3.62 14.72
C GLN A 234 10.91 -3.89 14.84
N LEU A 235 10.17 -3.76 13.73
CA LEU A 235 8.73 -4.01 13.71
C LEU A 235 8.39 -5.49 13.88
N LYS A 236 9.20 -6.40 13.33
CA LYS A 236 8.96 -7.85 13.33
C LYS A 236 9.28 -8.53 14.65
N SER A 237 10.30 -8.08 15.37
CA SER A 237 10.73 -8.64 16.66
C SER A 237 9.86 -8.09 17.79
N ASP A 238 9.22 -8.95 18.58
CA ASP A 238 8.37 -8.51 19.70
C ASP A 238 9.15 -7.72 20.76
N GLU A 239 10.40 -8.08 21.02
CA GLU A 239 11.28 -7.38 21.94
C GLU A 239 11.64 -5.99 21.41
N ARG A 240 12.16 -5.91 20.16
CA ARG A 240 12.53 -4.65 19.54
C ARG A 240 11.32 -3.72 19.31
N HIS A 241 10.17 -4.30 18.98
CA HIS A 241 8.93 -3.52 18.85
C HIS A 241 8.53 -2.90 20.19
N ARG A 242 8.66 -3.62 21.29
CA ARG A 242 8.37 -3.08 22.63
C ARG A 242 9.25 -1.89 22.96
N GLU A 243 10.58 -2.02 22.78
CA GLU A 243 11.51 -0.93 22.99
C GLU A 243 11.20 0.29 22.11
N MET A 244 10.87 0.06 20.83
CA MET A 244 10.47 1.13 19.92
C MET A 244 9.16 1.78 20.33
N ALA A 245 8.16 1.01 20.80
CA ALA A 245 6.88 1.53 21.26
C ALA A 245 7.02 2.36 22.55
N GLU A 246 7.95 1.97 23.44
CA GLU A 246 8.32 2.74 24.62
C GLU A 246 9.00 4.06 24.22
N LEU A 247 9.97 4.01 23.30
CA LEU A 247 10.63 5.20 22.76
C LEU A 247 9.62 6.18 22.14
N VAL A 248 8.71 5.68 21.27
CA VAL A 248 7.62 6.47 20.69
C VAL A 248 6.76 7.10 21.80
N GLY A 249 6.47 6.32 22.85
CA GLY A 249 5.73 6.81 24.02
C GLY A 249 6.43 7.96 24.73
N MET A 250 7.71 7.85 25.01
CA MET A 250 8.52 8.91 25.65
C MET A 250 8.58 10.17 24.80
N LEU A 251 8.86 10.05 23.52
CA LEU A 251 8.95 11.20 22.60
C LEU A 251 7.61 11.94 22.48
N LEU A 252 6.50 11.22 22.49
CA LEU A 252 5.15 11.82 22.51
C LEU A 252 4.69 12.30 23.91
N GLY A 253 5.56 12.22 24.94
CA GLY A 253 5.25 12.71 26.29
C GLY A 253 4.24 11.85 27.04
N HIS A 254 4.10 10.60 26.73
CA HIS A 254 3.30 9.67 27.53
C HIS A 254 4.11 9.31 28.77
N LEU A 255 3.52 9.55 29.94
CA LEU A 255 4.14 9.28 31.24
C LEU A 255 4.63 7.83 31.35
N GLU A 256 5.79 7.64 31.92
CA GLU A 256 6.32 6.34 32.34
C GLU A 256 5.25 5.59 33.15
N GLY A 257 5.02 4.32 32.83
CA GLY A 257 4.15 3.44 33.62
C GLY A 257 2.86 2.98 32.95
N VAL A 258 2.58 3.40 31.69
CA VAL A 258 1.51 2.75 30.92
C VAL A 258 2.11 1.50 30.26
N PRO A 259 1.73 0.28 30.66
CA PRO A 259 2.28 -0.93 30.06
C PRO A 259 2.11 -0.86 28.54
N VAL A 260 3.18 -1.09 27.80
CA VAL A 260 3.12 -1.36 26.36
C VAL A 260 2.17 -2.54 26.18
N GLY A 261 1.14 -2.39 25.34
CA GLY A 261 0.11 -3.41 25.18
C GLY A 261 0.75 -4.76 24.87
N CYS A 262 0.54 -5.74 25.76
CA CYS A 262 0.87 -7.12 25.44
C CYS A 262 0.08 -7.49 24.19
N ARG A 263 0.76 -7.85 23.10
CA ARG A 263 0.08 -8.47 21.95
C ARG A 263 -0.77 -9.60 22.47
N ALA A 264 -2.04 -9.65 22.09
CA ALA A 264 -2.88 -10.80 22.38
C ALA A 264 -2.10 -12.04 21.94
N SER A 265 -1.87 -12.95 22.90
CA SER A 265 -1.04 -14.14 22.69
C SER A 265 -1.59 -14.92 21.48
N GLY A 266 -0.86 -14.98 20.40
CA GLY A 266 -1.27 -15.62 19.15
C GLY A 266 -1.25 -14.75 17.89
N ALA A 267 -1.19 -13.42 17.99
CA ALA A 267 -0.99 -12.57 16.83
C ALA A 267 0.48 -12.64 16.41
N ARG A 268 0.80 -13.47 15.43
CA ARG A 268 2.14 -13.49 14.83
C ARG A 268 2.40 -12.16 14.12
N PRO A 269 3.64 -11.63 14.17
CA PRO A 269 4.01 -10.44 13.42
C PRO A 269 3.62 -10.59 11.95
N LEU A 270 2.98 -9.58 11.40
CA LEU A 270 2.65 -9.56 9.98
C LEU A 270 3.96 -9.46 9.20
N ASP A 271 4.24 -10.50 8.41
CA ASP A 271 5.32 -10.47 7.43
C ASP A 271 4.72 -9.99 6.11
N PRO A 272 5.03 -8.76 5.65
CA PRO A 272 4.42 -8.20 4.44
C PRO A 272 4.71 -9.04 3.19
N VAL A 273 5.88 -9.66 3.10
CA VAL A 273 6.24 -10.53 1.97
C VAL A 273 5.39 -11.82 2.01
N ARG A 274 5.26 -12.43 3.20
CA ARG A 274 4.39 -13.61 3.38
C ARG A 274 2.91 -13.26 3.32
N TYR A 275 2.54 -12.00 3.61
CA TYR A 275 1.18 -11.53 3.45
C TYR A 275 0.79 -11.49 1.98
N ALA A 276 1.57 -10.82 1.13
CA ALA A 276 1.33 -10.75 -0.30
C ALA A 276 1.24 -12.15 -0.92
N ALA A 277 2.21 -13.04 -0.62
CA ALA A 277 2.21 -14.43 -1.07
C ALA A 277 0.98 -15.21 -0.56
N ARG A 278 0.54 -15.00 0.68
CA ARG A 278 -0.65 -15.69 1.23
C ARG A 278 -1.96 -15.16 0.66
N VAL A 279 -2.08 -13.87 0.41
CA VAL A 279 -3.27 -13.28 -0.23
C VAL A 279 -3.33 -13.72 -1.69
N ALA A 280 -2.24 -13.64 -2.43
CA ALA A 280 -2.13 -14.12 -3.79
C ALA A 280 -2.39 -15.63 -3.88
N ALA A 281 -1.78 -16.46 -3.01
CA ALA A 281 -2.01 -17.91 -2.98
C ALA A 281 -3.44 -18.27 -2.56
N ARG A 282 -4.08 -17.49 -1.67
CA ARG A 282 -5.46 -17.74 -1.25
C ARG A 282 -6.44 -17.30 -2.32
N LEU A 283 -6.25 -16.14 -2.93
CA LEU A 283 -7.03 -15.70 -4.10
C LEU A 283 -6.81 -16.63 -5.29
N ALA A 284 -5.58 -17.08 -5.58
CA ALA A 284 -5.28 -18.07 -6.60
C ALA A 284 -5.81 -19.46 -6.24
N GLY A 285 -5.81 -19.86 -4.97
CA GLY A 285 -6.38 -21.12 -4.50
C GLY A 285 -7.91 -21.14 -4.53
N GLU A 286 -8.53 -20.01 -4.26
CA GLU A 286 -9.97 -19.81 -4.40
C GLU A 286 -10.38 -19.59 -5.88
N LEU A 287 -9.46 -19.06 -6.70
CA LEU A 287 -9.60 -18.92 -8.16
C LEU A 287 -9.09 -20.12 -8.96
N ARG A 288 -8.52 -21.16 -8.34
CA ARG A 288 -8.18 -22.39 -9.06
C ARG A 288 -9.44 -23.04 -9.57
N VAL A 289 -9.77 -22.68 -10.80
CA VAL A 289 -10.67 -23.39 -11.69
C VAL A 289 -10.15 -24.81 -11.81
N ARG A 290 -10.88 -25.80 -11.29
CA ARG A 290 -10.84 -27.12 -11.89
C ARG A 290 -11.44 -26.96 -13.30
N ALA A 291 -10.60 -26.86 -14.30
CA ALA A 291 -11.06 -27.04 -15.66
C ALA A 291 -11.78 -28.39 -15.71
N PRO A 292 -13.04 -28.45 -16.17
CA PRO A 292 -13.60 -29.73 -16.55
C PRO A 292 -12.70 -30.26 -17.67
N ALA A 293 -12.36 -31.55 -17.61
CA ALA A 293 -11.71 -32.24 -18.72
C ALA A 293 -12.69 -32.23 -19.91
N LEU A 294 -12.63 -31.18 -20.69
CA LEU A 294 -13.18 -31.17 -22.04
C LEU A 294 -12.14 -31.87 -22.90
N ALA A 295 -12.46 -33.11 -23.27
CA ALA A 295 -11.81 -33.81 -24.36
C ALA A 295 -11.92 -32.94 -25.61
N VAL A 296 -10.85 -32.22 -25.94
CA VAL A 296 -10.72 -31.55 -27.24
C VAL A 296 -9.95 -32.46 -28.14
N GLU A 297 -10.67 -33.04 -29.13
CA GLU A 297 -10.07 -33.71 -30.27
C GLU A 297 -9.09 -32.77 -30.99
N PRO A 298 -7.96 -33.29 -31.51
CA PRO A 298 -6.96 -32.49 -32.18
C PRO A 298 -7.45 -32.14 -33.61
N ARG A 299 -7.73 -30.88 -33.90
CA ARG A 299 -7.93 -30.37 -35.24
C ARG A 299 -7.07 -29.14 -35.53
N ARG A 300 -6.04 -29.45 -36.40
CA ARG A 300 -5.36 -28.58 -37.37
C ARG A 300 -4.22 -27.65 -36.94
N PRO A 301 -3.27 -27.41 -37.87
CA PRO A 301 -1.93 -26.90 -37.61
C PRO A 301 -1.86 -25.36 -37.47
N PRO A 302 -0.72 -24.82 -37.01
CA PRO A 302 -0.58 -23.43 -36.59
C PRO A 302 -0.59 -22.48 -37.78
N LEU A 303 -1.40 -21.44 -37.67
CA LEU A 303 -1.26 -20.22 -38.46
C LEU A 303 -0.17 -19.36 -37.83
N GLU A 304 0.80 -19.00 -38.66
CA GLU A 304 1.81 -18.01 -38.35
C GLU A 304 1.14 -16.68 -37.91
N LEU A 305 1.36 -16.28 -36.70
CA LEU A 305 1.00 -14.93 -36.19
C LEU A 305 2.27 -14.15 -35.97
N GLY A 306 2.70 -13.46 -37.03
CA GLY A 306 3.54 -12.29 -36.92
C GLY A 306 2.71 -11.13 -36.38
N GLY A 307 3.23 -10.47 -35.35
CA GLY A 307 2.83 -9.12 -34.95
C GLY A 307 1.62 -9.02 -34.05
N ALA A 308 1.82 -8.86 -32.75
CA ALA A 308 1.10 -7.98 -31.84
C ALA A 308 1.42 -8.32 -30.37
N LEU A 309 2.55 -7.83 -29.88
CA LEU A 309 2.83 -7.76 -28.42
C LEU A 309 2.17 -6.50 -27.82
N GLY A 310 0.91 -6.27 -28.12
CA GLY A 310 0.16 -5.10 -27.65
C GLY A 310 -1.02 -5.39 -26.72
N GLY A 311 -1.26 -6.64 -26.33
CA GLY A 311 -2.57 -7.03 -25.82
C GLY A 311 -2.68 -7.65 -24.43
N TRP A 312 -1.59 -7.90 -23.70
CA TRP A 312 -1.68 -8.68 -22.45
C TRP A 312 -1.70 -7.87 -21.15
N ALA A 313 -1.29 -6.60 -21.18
CA ALA A 313 -1.40 -5.72 -20.01
C ALA A 313 -2.83 -5.20 -19.76
N SER A 314 -3.75 -5.44 -20.69
CA SER A 314 -5.13 -4.90 -20.64
C SER A 314 -6.13 -5.79 -19.88
N HIS A 315 -5.74 -6.91 -19.33
CA HIS A 315 -6.68 -7.84 -18.69
C HIS A 315 -6.71 -7.81 -17.16
N ILE A 316 -5.90 -6.97 -16.53
CA ILE A 316 -6.15 -6.55 -15.15
C ILE A 316 -6.72 -5.14 -15.24
N CYS A 317 -8.00 -5.04 -15.59
CA CYS A 317 -8.72 -3.77 -15.68
C CYS A 317 -8.92 -3.17 -14.29
N LEU A 318 -7.98 -2.36 -13.87
CA LEU A 318 -8.17 -1.30 -12.89
C LEU A 318 -7.95 0.02 -13.61
N ARG A 319 -8.98 0.55 -14.30
CA ARG A 319 -8.97 1.93 -14.77
C ARG A 319 -9.05 2.85 -13.56
N PRO A 320 -8.19 3.88 -13.47
CA PRO A 320 -8.35 4.90 -12.45
C PRO A 320 -9.65 5.67 -12.70
N PRO A 321 -10.38 6.08 -11.67
CA PRO A 321 -11.49 7.00 -11.82
C PRO A 321 -10.97 8.34 -12.39
N PHE A 322 -11.66 8.86 -13.39
CA PHE A 322 -11.39 10.16 -13.98
C PHE A 322 -11.37 11.24 -12.89
N GLY A 323 -10.26 11.96 -12.75
CA GLY A 323 -10.25 13.29 -12.16
C GLY A 323 -9.51 13.56 -10.87
N ALA A 324 -8.50 12.77 -10.47
CA ALA A 324 -7.58 13.21 -9.41
C ALA A 324 -6.22 13.56 -10.00
N SER A 325 -5.99 14.84 -10.24
CA SER A 325 -4.69 15.40 -10.67
C SER A 325 -3.71 15.36 -9.49
N CYS A 326 -3.02 14.26 -9.32
CA CYS A 326 -1.76 14.27 -8.57
C CYS A 326 -0.70 14.90 -9.47
N ARG A 327 -0.40 16.18 -9.25
CA ARG A 327 0.71 16.86 -9.90
C ARG A 327 2.02 16.26 -9.41
N ASN A 328 2.57 15.34 -10.18
CA ASN A 328 3.98 14.96 -10.06
C ASN A 328 4.82 16.15 -10.53
N GLY A 329 5.43 16.86 -9.59
CA GLY A 329 6.41 17.90 -9.85
C GLY A 329 7.76 17.31 -10.28
N ALA A 330 7.83 16.73 -11.47
CA ALA A 330 9.11 16.50 -12.12
C ALA A 330 9.52 17.80 -12.82
N ARG A 331 10.34 18.61 -12.18
CA ARG A 331 11.02 19.74 -12.84
C ARG A 331 12.01 19.19 -13.86
N ARG A 332 11.77 19.46 -15.13
CA ARG A 332 12.80 19.42 -16.17
C ARG A 332 13.87 20.47 -15.83
N VAL A 333 15.09 20.03 -15.68
CA VAL A 333 16.27 20.89 -15.69
C VAL A 333 16.43 21.33 -17.14
N ASN A 334 16.03 22.56 -17.46
CA ASN A 334 16.41 23.22 -18.72
C ASN A 334 17.84 23.73 -18.55
N GLY A 335 18.76 23.06 -19.20
CA GLY A 335 20.06 23.63 -19.52
C GLY A 335 19.89 24.76 -20.56
N ASN A 336 20.12 25.97 -20.16
CA ASN A 336 20.37 27.07 -21.06
C ASN A 336 21.86 27.41 -21.02
N GLY A 337 22.58 26.97 -22.03
CA GLY A 337 23.83 27.60 -22.41
C GLY A 337 23.50 28.93 -23.14
N GLY A 338 24.16 29.96 -22.78
CA GLY A 338 24.06 31.28 -23.41
C GLY A 338 25.37 32.02 -23.25
N ASP A 339 26.13 32.06 -24.33
CA ASP A 339 27.26 32.93 -24.55
C ASP A 339 26.92 34.41 -24.28
N SER A 340 27.82 35.08 -23.64
CA SER A 340 28.52 36.33 -23.92
C SER A 340 29.05 36.98 -22.66
#